data_cafaff3aef2f89d2cdb06f49d0de311f
#
_entry.id   cafaff3aef2f89d2cdb06f49d0de311f
#
_cell.length_a   1.000
_cell.length_b   1.000
_cell.length_c   1.000
_cell.angle_alpha   90.00
_cell.angle_beta   90.00
_cell.angle_gamma   90.00
#
_symmetry.space_group_name_H-M   'P 1'
#
loop_
_entity.id
_entity.type
_entity.pdbx_description
1 polymer ?
#
loop_
_entity_poly.entity_id
_entity_poly.type
_entity_poly.pdbx_seq_one_letter_code
_entity_poly.pdbx_strand_id
1 'polypeptide(L)'
;MAITDDLPKAWRPPMGWNSWDSYGTTVTEREVLDNARFMADHLKDAGWDTLVIDAGWFDPNAHAHGYSDGSPLCIDGYGRQIPDE
;
A
#
# COMPACT_ATOMS: atom_id res chain seq x y z
N MET A 1 13.09 3.79 -15.67
CA MET A 1 13.82 2.55 -15.67
C MET A 1 13.19 1.51 -16.55
N ALA A 2 13.79 1.22 -17.64
CA ALA A 2 13.15 0.40 -18.66
C ALA A 2 13.44 -1.11 -18.56
N ILE A 3 14.26 -1.52 -17.64
CA ILE A 3 14.70 -2.91 -17.53
C ILE A 3 13.54 -3.88 -17.35
N THR A 4 12.55 -3.46 -16.57
CA THR A 4 11.38 -4.29 -16.29
C THR A 4 10.45 -4.45 -17.47
N ASP A 5 10.57 -3.61 -18.49
CA ASP A 5 9.71 -3.72 -19.68
C ASP A 5 10.04 -4.94 -20.53
N ASP A 6 11.25 -5.45 -20.42
CA ASP A 6 11.70 -6.63 -21.14
C ASP A 6 11.33 -7.94 -20.47
N LEU A 7 10.81 -7.88 -19.25
CA LEU A 7 10.41 -9.04 -18.47
C LEU A 7 8.91 -9.22 -18.48
N PRO A 8 8.40 -10.46 -18.53
CA PRO A 8 6.98 -10.71 -18.35
C PRO A 8 6.52 -10.15 -17.01
N LYS A 9 5.33 -9.56 -16.97
CA LYS A 9 4.73 -9.16 -15.70
C LYS A 9 4.55 -10.39 -14.82
N ALA A 10 4.86 -10.25 -13.54
CA ALA A 10 4.77 -11.32 -12.57
C ALA A 10 5.58 -12.55 -12.96
N TRP A 11 6.75 -12.36 -13.56
CA TRP A 11 7.64 -13.46 -13.91
C TRP A 11 8.13 -14.24 -12.69
N ARG A 12 8.01 -13.66 -11.51
CA ARG A 12 8.18 -14.33 -10.22
C ARG A 12 7.21 -13.69 -9.22
N PRO A 13 6.83 -14.41 -8.14
CA PRO A 13 5.98 -13.84 -7.12
C PRO A 13 6.64 -12.59 -6.50
N PRO A 14 5.86 -11.55 -6.22
CA PRO A 14 6.39 -10.40 -5.50
C PRO A 14 6.79 -10.81 -4.08
N MET A 15 7.86 -10.20 -3.58
CA MET A 15 8.31 -10.37 -2.21
C MET A 15 8.27 -9.00 -1.52
N GLY A 16 7.59 -8.93 -0.39
CA GLY A 16 7.48 -7.65 0.25
C GLY A 16 6.57 -7.65 1.46
N TRP A 17 6.01 -6.48 1.74
CA TRP A 17 5.20 -6.23 2.90
C TRP A 17 3.81 -5.73 2.47
N ASN A 18 2.80 -6.17 3.18
CA ASN A 18 1.43 -5.72 3.03
C ASN A 18 0.93 -5.18 4.38
N SER A 19 0.24 -4.07 4.34
CA SER A 19 -0.19 -3.39 5.56
C SER A 19 -1.27 -4.11 6.36
N TRP A 20 -1.93 -5.10 5.78
CA TRP A 20 -3.15 -5.68 6.36
C TRP A 20 -2.93 -6.35 7.73
N ASP A 21 -1.97 -7.24 7.82
CA ASP A 21 -1.80 -8.02 9.05
C ASP A 21 -1.37 -7.18 10.24
N SER A 22 -0.58 -6.12 10.00
CA SER A 22 -0.09 -5.26 11.05
C SER A 22 -1.08 -4.17 11.43
N TYR A 23 -1.74 -3.58 10.45
CA TYR A 23 -2.54 -2.37 10.68
C TYR A 23 -4.00 -2.51 10.28
N GLY A 24 -4.38 -3.52 9.49
CA GLY A 24 -5.72 -3.58 8.93
C GLY A 24 -5.98 -2.33 8.09
N THR A 25 -7.08 -1.65 8.35
CA THR A 25 -7.44 -0.42 7.65
C THR A 25 -6.92 0.85 8.35
N THR A 26 -6.15 0.72 9.42
CA THR A 26 -5.71 1.87 10.23
C THR A 26 -4.38 2.46 9.79
N VAL A 27 -3.73 1.90 8.77
CA VAL A 27 -2.40 2.34 8.36
C VAL A 27 -2.40 3.82 7.95
N THR A 28 -1.42 4.56 8.43
CA THR A 28 -1.23 5.96 8.07
C THR A 28 -0.09 6.11 7.06
N GLU A 29 -0.04 7.26 6.39
CA GLU A 29 1.06 7.56 5.49
C GLU A 29 2.42 7.45 6.18
N ARG A 30 2.53 7.96 7.41
CA ARG A 30 3.77 7.90 8.15
C ARG A 30 4.21 6.45 8.40
N GLU A 31 3.28 5.59 8.77
CA GLU A 31 3.57 4.19 9.01
C GLU A 31 4.01 3.48 7.72
N VAL A 32 3.36 3.79 6.62
CA VAL A 32 3.77 3.26 5.31
C VAL A 32 5.18 3.71 4.96
N LEU A 33 5.49 4.99 5.13
CA LEU A 33 6.81 5.52 4.82
C LEU A 33 7.90 4.94 5.73
N ASP A 34 7.62 4.77 7.02
CA ASP A 34 8.56 4.17 7.96
C ASP A 34 8.86 2.72 7.59
N ASN A 35 7.84 1.94 7.24
CA ASN A 35 8.03 0.57 6.78
C ASN A 35 8.79 0.51 5.45
N ALA A 36 8.48 1.42 4.53
CA ALA A 36 9.19 1.49 3.24
C ALA A 36 10.67 1.79 3.42
N ARG A 37 11.01 2.70 4.32
CA ARG A 37 12.41 3.02 4.63
C ARG A 37 13.14 1.82 5.24
N PHE A 38 12.49 1.13 6.17
CA PHE A 38 13.08 -0.07 6.75
C PHE A 38 13.36 -1.13 5.68
N MET A 39 12.40 -1.35 4.79
CA MET A 39 12.59 -2.30 3.69
C MET A 39 13.74 -1.87 2.76
N ALA A 40 13.80 -0.59 2.40
CA ALA A 40 14.84 -0.09 1.54
C ALA A 40 16.23 -0.25 2.16
N ASP A 41 16.33 -0.05 3.46
CA ASP A 41 17.62 -0.09 4.16
C ASP A 41 18.07 -1.52 4.48
N HIS A 42 17.15 -2.46 4.68
CA HIS A 42 17.48 -3.76 5.24
C HIS A 42 17.09 -4.96 4.38
N LEU A 43 16.08 -4.83 3.54
CA LEU A 43 15.47 -5.99 2.88
C LEU A 43 15.51 -5.93 1.36
N LYS A 44 15.63 -4.74 0.78
CA LYS A 44 15.56 -4.56 -0.66
C LYS A 44 16.62 -5.35 -1.42
N ASP A 45 17.84 -5.35 -0.93
CA ASP A 45 18.95 -6.05 -1.57
C ASP A 45 18.77 -7.57 -1.57
N ALA A 46 17.95 -8.08 -0.66
CA ALA A 46 17.60 -9.49 -0.61
C ALA A 46 16.36 -9.83 -1.48
N GLY A 47 15.84 -8.86 -2.21
CA GLY A 47 14.70 -9.07 -3.10
C GLY A 47 13.34 -8.72 -2.52
N TRP A 48 13.29 -8.21 -1.29
CA TRP A 48 12.05 -7.76 -0.64
C TRP A 48 11.82 -6.30 -1.00
N ASP A 49 11.25 -6.06 -2.16
CA ASP A 49 11.18 -4.73 -2.76
C ASP A 49 9.76 -4.27 -3.11
N THR A 50 8.76 -5.01 -2.69
CA THR A 50 7.36 -4.70 -2.98
C THR A 50 6.65 -4.29 -1.69
N LEU A 51 5.95 -3.17 -1.72
CA LEU A 51 5.13 -2.70 -0.61
C LEU A 51 3.70 -2.49 -1.09
N VAL A 52 2.75 -3.04 -0.35
CA VAL A 52 1.33 -2.96 -0.69
C VAL A 52 0.58 -2.25 0.43
N ILE A 53 -0.16 -1.24 0.08
CA ILE A 53 -1.15 -0.60 0.96
C ILE A 53 -2.48 -1.28 0.68
N ASP A 54 -2.99 -2.01 1.66
CA ASP A 54 -4.22 -2.76 1.52
C ASP A 54 -5.46 -1.87 1.64
N ALA A 55 -6.61 -2.48 1.87
CA ALA A 55 -7.91 -1.80 1.85
C ALA A 55 -8.01 -0.66 2.87
N GLY A 56 -8.87 0.30 2.57
CA GLY A 56 -9.26 1.34 3.52
C GLY A 56 -8.44 2.62 3.47
N TRP A 57 -7.37 2.68 2.70
CA TRP A 57 -6.52 3.89 2.62
C TRP A 57 -7.27 5.13 2.14
N PHE A 58 -8.39 4.94 1.49
CA PHE A 58 -9.24 6.00 0.94
C PHE A 58 -10.46 6.30 1.81
N ASP A 59 -10.62 5.62 2.93
CA ASP A 59 -11.85 5.65 3.72
C ASP A 59 -11.63 6.42 5.04
N PRO A 60 -12.25 7.60 5.21
CA PRO A 60 -12.09 8.40 6.43
C PRO A 60 -12.65 7.72 7.68
N ASN A 61 -13.48 6.70 7.53
CA ASN A 61 -14.07 5.98 8.65
C ASN A 61 -13.44 4.61 8.86
N ALA A 62 -12.24 4.38 8.34
CA ALA A 62 -11.56 3.09 8.45
C ALA A 62 -11.27 2.71 9.90
N HIS A 63 -11.50 1.43 10.21
CA HIS A 63 -11.23 0.82 11.50
C HIS A 63 -10.19 -0.31 11.33
N ALA A 64 -9.84 -0.99 12.40
CA ALA A 64 -8.69 -1.89 12.42
C ALA A 64 -8.75 -3.01 11.36
N HIS A 65 -9.76 -3.85 11.39
CA HIS A 65 -9.91 -4.98 10.45
C HIS A 65 -11.38 -5.10 10.06
N GLY A 66 -11.75 -4.45 9.01
CA GLY A 66 -13.11 -4.50 8.52
C GLY A 66 -13.39 -3.34 7.58
N TYR A 67 -14.50 -3.40 6.94
CA TYR A 67 -14.94 -2.37 6.01
C TYR A 67 -16.04 -1.54 6.64
N SER A 68 -16.03 -0.25 6.35
CA SER A 68 -17.09 0.66 6.79
C SER A 68 -18.12 0.80 5.68
N ASP A 69 -19.28 0.22 5.89
CA ASP A 69 -20.38 0.33 4.92
C ASP A 69 -20.86 1.78 4.83
N GLY A 70 -21.07 2.25 3.61
CA GLY A 70 -21.62 3.58 3.38
C GLY A 70 -20.65 4.73 3.61
N SER A 71 -19.37 4.47 3.77
CA SER A 71 -18.38 5.54 3.86
C SER A 71 -18.25 6.29 2.55
N PRO A 72 -18.11 7.63 2.61
CA PRO A 72 -17.91 8.41 1.40
C PRO A 72 -16.56 8.10 0.77
N LEU A 73 -16.50 8.16 -0.54
CA LEU A 73 -15.24 8.06 -1.26
C LEU A 73 -14.52 9.40 -1.20
N CYS A 74 -13.21 9.34 -0.94
CA CYS A 74 -12.35 10.50 -1.12
C CYS A 74 -11.93 10.55 -2.58
N ILE A 75 -12.38 11.55 -3.30
CA ILE A 75 -12.06 11.73 -4.72
C ILE A 75 -11.61 13.16 -5.00
N ASP A 76 -10.77 13.32 -6.01
CA ASP A 76 -10.35 14.64 -6.47
C ASP A 76 -11.36 15.23 -7.47
N GLY A 77 -11.05 16.42 -8.00
CA GLY A 77 -11.92 17.10 -8.95
C GLY A 77 -12.09 16.39 -10.29
N TYR A 78 -11.31 15.36 -10.55
CA TYR A 78 -11.40 14.53 -11.75
C TYR A 78 -12.06 13.19 -11.50
N GLY A 79 -12.55 12.94 -10.28
CA GLY A 79 -13.18 11.68 -9.91
C GLY A 79 -12.22 10.56 -9.56
N ARG A 80 -10.95 10.85 -9.36
CA ARG A 80 -9.94 9.84 -8.97
C ARG A 80 -9.94 9.65 -7.45
N GLN A 81 -9.82 8.42 -7.03
CA GLN A 81 -9.67 8.10 -5.62
C GLN A 81 -8.39 8.71 -5.05
N ILE A 82 -8.49 9.32 -3.90
CA ILE A 82 -7.34 9.88 -3.18
C ILE A 82 -7.31 9.33 -1.77
N PRO A 83 -6.12 9.26 -1.14
CA PRO A 83 -6.04 8.80 0.24
C PRO A 83 -6.76 9.73 1.19
N ASP A 84 -7.26 9.16 2.28
CA ASP A 84 -7.72 9.95 3.42
C ASP A 84 -6.49 10.49 4.15
N GLU A 85 -6.58 11.72 4.58
CA GLU A 85 -5.48 12.37 5.30
C GLU A 85 -5.59 12.19 6.81
#